data_bfbd0d79da110ad8a061ec6ee22c388e
#
_entry.id   bfbd0d79da110ad8a061ec6ee22c388e
#
_cell.length_a   1.000
_cell.length_b   1.000
_cell.length_c   1.000
_cell.angle_alpha   90.00
_cell.angle_beta   90.00
_cell.angle_gamma   90.00
#
_symmetry.space_group_name_H-M   'P 1'
#
loop_
_entity.id
_entity.type
_entity.pdbx_description
1 polymer ?
#
loop_
_entity_poly.entity_id
_entity_poly.type
_entity_poly.pdbx_seq_one_letter_code
_entity_poly.pdbx_strand_id
1 'polypeptide(L)'
;TPTAYIQCVHLAVFPKQEGVFQEKDWLEFVENLTVGTLAVFKNFRHHYTLVVNPEVAPSLASTLFEMQSAIEDDFAVELQLFIGNRWATSSPVPLLYQAEKALFVEYLMHSHKRSSLEFAPVMLWAIANALVDIAPIADEFILLLSEDEVKELIEALWDAHGNVSKASQKLFLHRNTLQYRIDRFAEQTGLNVKSMNDLTLGHLLLQKQSY
;
A
#
# COMPACT_ATOMS: atom_id res chain seq x y z
N THR A 1 -16.10 9.67 -15.31
CA THR A 1 -16.74 8.85 -14.24
C THR A 1 -16.02 9.19 -12.94
N PRO A 2 -16.72 9.44 -11.82
CA PRO A 2 -16.03 9.61 -10.54
C PRO A 2 -15.23 8.34 -10.22
N THR A 3 -14.01 8.50 -9.73
CA THR A 3 -13.15 7.36 -9.36
C THR A 3 -13.76 6.65 -8.14
N ALA A 4 -13.79 5.31 -8.16
CA ALA A 4 -14.29 4.52 -7.04
C ALA A 4 -13.20 4.30 -5.97
N TYR A 5 -11.94 4.36 -6.37
CA TYR A 5 -10.79 4.14 -5.51
C TYR A 5 -9.71 5.20 -5.71
N ILE A 6 -8.95 5.42 -4.66
CA ILE A 6 -7.72 6.21 -4.71
C ILE A 6 -6.57 5.41 -4.08
N GLN A 7 -5.36 5.79 -4.45
CA GLN A 7 -4.13 5.29 -3.86
C GLN A 7 -3.16 6.44 -3.62
N CYS A 8 -2.50 6.46 -2.48
CA CYS A 8 -1.44 7.41 -2.18
C CYS A 8 -0.07 6.78 -2.44
N VAL A 9 0.78 7.51 -3.14
CA VAL A 9 2.21 7.18 -3.27
C VAL A 9 2.99 8.26 -2.53
N HIS A 10 3.64 7.88 -1.46
CA HIS A 10 4.45 8.77 -0.64
C HIS A 10 5.90 8.73 -1.11
N LEU A 11 6.49 9.90 -1.32
CA LEU A 11 7.81 10.08 -1.88
C LEU A 11 8.67 10.87 -0.89
N ALA A 12 9.83 10.33 -0.51
CA ALA A 12 10.85 11.07 0.20
C ALA A 12 12.10 11.19 -0.68
N VAL A 13 12.49 12.42 -0.95
CA VAL A 13 13.60 12.78 -1.85
C VAL A 13 14.77 13.28 -1.03
N PHE A 14 15.94 12.69 -1.24
CA PHE A 14 17.18 13.07 -0.55
C PHE A 14 18.19 13.53 -1.60
N PRO A 15 18.37 14.86 -1.80
CA PRO A 15 19.35 15.38 -2.75
C PRO A 15 20.76 14.87 -2.45
N LYS A 16 21.45 14.31 -3.46
CA LYS A 16 22.84 13.84 -3.32
C LYS A 16 23.84 14.99 -3.17
N GLN A 17 23.47 16.19 -3.68
CA GLN A 17 24.29 17.41 -3.60
C GLN A 17 23.41 18.63 -3.36
N GLU A 18 23.86 19.55 -2.50
CA GLU A 18 23.19 20.83 -2.28
C GLU A 18 23.15 21.67 -3.56
N GLY A 19 22.00 22.29 -3.85
CA GLY A 19 21.82 23.21 -4.98
C GLY A 19 21.62 22.56 -6.35
N VAL A 20 21.74 21.25 -6.46
CA VAL A 20 21.51 20.53 -7.74
C VAL A 20 20.04 20.19 -7.93
N PHE A 21 19.36 19.76 -6.86
CA PHE A 21 17.95 19.41 -6.91
C PHE A 21 17.06 20.62 -7.18
N GLN A 22 16.32 20.58 -8.30
CA GLN A 22 15.38 21.63 -8.68
C GLN A 22 13.96 21.17 -8.38
N GLU A 23 13.39 21.71 -7.30
CA GLU A 23 12.05 21.30 -6.83
C GLU A 23 10.95 21.54 -7.87
N LYS A 24 11.08 22.59 -8.68
CA LYS A 24 10.12 22.90 -9.75
C LYS A 24 10.06 21.78 -10.77
N ASP A 25 11.21 21.32 -11.25
CA ASP A 25 11.31 20.27 -12.26
C ASP A 25 10.83 18.94 -11.69
N TRP A 26 11.11 18.68 -10.40
CA TRP A 26 10.60 17.53 -9.67
C TRP A 26 9.07 17.51 -9.60
N LEU A 27 8.44 18.63 -9.23
CA LEU A 27 6.99 18.73 -9.15
C LEU A 27 6.34 18.55 -10.52
N GLU A 28 6.89 19.17 -11.55
CA GLU A 28 6.41 19.00 -12.93
C GLU A 28 6.53 17.53 -13.38
N PHE A 29 7.61 16.86 -13.04
CA PHE A 29 7.78 15.42 -13.30
C PHE A 29 6.71 14.59 -12.58
N VAL A 30 6.53 14.79 -11.26
CA VAL A 30 5.58 14.01 -10.45
C VAL A 30 4.13 14.25 -10.88
N GLU A 31 3.76 15.49 -11.22
CA GLU A 31 2.41 15.83 -11.72
C GLU A 31 2.09 15.13 -13.04
N ASN A 32 3.10 14.91 -13.87
CA ASN A 32 2.96 14.27 -15.18
C ASN A 32 3.36 12.78 -15.21
N LEU A 33 3.65 12.19 -14.05
CA LEU A 33 4.14 10.83 -13.94
C LEU A 33 3.17 9.79 -14.51
N THR A 34 1.86 10.02 -14.38
CA THR A 34 0.81 9.16 -14.92
C THR A 34 -0.45 9.95 -15.25
N VAL A 35 -1.18 9.50 -16.26
CA VAL A 35 -2.52 10.04 -16.59
C VAL A 35 -3.53 9.80 -15.46
N GLY A 36 -3.23 8.93 -14.51
CA GLY A 36 -4.04 8.67 -13.31
C GLY A 36 -3.80 9.66 -12.16
N THR A 37 -2.89 10.62 -12.29
CA THR A 37 -2.60 11.62 -11.25
C THR A 37 -3.83 12.49 -11.00
N LEU A 38 -4.29 12.52 -9.74
CA LEU A 38 -5.41 13.33 -9.27
C LEU A 38 -4.94 14.58 -8.52
N ALA A 39 -3.87 14.45 -7.73
CA ALA A 39 -3.27 15.54 -6.98
C ALA A 39 -1.84 15.21 -6.55
N VAL A 40 -1.04 16.24 -6.32
CA VAL A 40 0.28 16.17 -5.70
C VAL A 40 0.31 17.10 -4.49
N PHE A 41 0.72 16.58 -3.34
CA PHE A 41 0.88 17.35 -2.12
C PHE A 41 2.35 17.39 -1.72
N LYS A 42 2.87 18.61 -1.51
CA LYS A 42 4.11 18.80 -0.77
C LYS A 42 3.78 18.81 0.73
N ASN A 43 4.29 17.84 1.47
CA ASN A 43 4.04 17.73 2.91
C ASN A 43 4.98 18.59 3.72
N PHE A 44 6.27 18.26 3.76
CA PHE A 44 7.31 19.04 4.39
C PHE A 44 8.67 18.73 3.77
N ARG A 45 9.56 19.74 3.70
CA ARG A 45 10.87 19.60 3.05
C ARG A 45 10.73 18.94 1.67
N HIS A 46 11.36 17.78 1.48
CA HIS A 46 11.35 17.00 0.23
C HIS A 46 10.45 15.76 0.33
N HIS A 47 9.37 15.85 1.09
CA HIS A 47 8.35 14.81 1.17
C HIS A 47 7.11 15.22 0.38
N TYR A 48 6.69 14.33 -0.52
CA TYR A 48 5.56 14.54 -1.41
C TYR A 48 4.58 13.38 -1.30
N THR A 49 3.34 13.61 -1.62
CA THR A 49 2.36 12.55 -1.83
C THR A 49 1.66 12.76 -3.15
N LEU A 50 1.75 11.76 -3.99
CA LEU A 50 1.01 11.66 -5.24
C LEU A 50 -0.28 10.87 -4.96
N VAL A 51 -1.43 11.45 -5.25
CA VAL A 51 -2.73 10.78 -5.19
C VAL A 51 -3.11 10.37 -6.59
N VAL A 52 -3.41 9.10 -6.78
CA VAL A 52 -3.71 8.53 -8.09
C VAL A 52 -5.03 7.78 -8.11
N ASN A 53 -5.60 7.67 -9.31
CA ASN A 53 -6.66 6.71 -9.60
C ASN A 53 -6.02 5.37 -9.99
N PRO A 54 -6.08 4.34 -9.12
CA PRO A 54 -5.45 3.05 -9.39
C PRO A 54 -6.12 2.25 -10.52
N GLU A 55 -7.34 2.63 -10.92
CA GLU A 55 -8.06 2.00 -12.04
C GLU A 55 -7.50 2.47 -13.41
N VAL A 56 -6.97 3.70 -13.44
CA VAL A 56 -6.34 4.29 -14.64
C VAL A 56 -4.85 3.94 -14.71
N ALA A 57 -4.20 3.79 -13.57
CA ALA A 57 -2.77 3.49 -13.47
C ALA A 57 -2.50 2.22 -12.62
N PRO A 58 -3.00 1.04 -13.01
CA PRO A 58 -2.93 -0.17 -12.18
C PRO A 58 -1.50 -0.69 -11.96
N SER A 59 -0.58 -0.35 -12.86
CA SER A 59 0.82 -0.80 -12.81
C SER A 59 1.77 0.27 -12.26
N LEU A 60 1.25 1.36 -11.67
CA LEU A 60 2.10 2.48 -11.24
C LEU A 60 3.18 2.05 -10.25
N ALA A 61 2.84 1.20 -9.28
CA ALA A 61 3.79 0.72 -8.27
C ALA A 61 4.97 -0.01 -8.92
N SER A 62 4.72 -1.00 -9.76
CA SER A 62 5.77 -1.74 -10.46
C SER A 62 6.59 -0.83 -11.38
N THR A 63 5.93 0.07 -12.12
CA THR A 63 6.61 1.05 -12.97
C THR A 63 7.55 1.95 -12.18
N LEU A 64 7.11 2.46 -11.02
CA LEU A 64 7.94 3.30 -10.16
C LEU A 64 9.15 2.53 -9.61
N PHE A 65 8.97 1.29 -9.20
CA PHE A 65 10.08 0.47 -8.70
C PHE A 65 11.10 0.17 -9.80
N GLU A 66 10.65 -0.10 -11.02
CA GLU A 66 11.53 -0.32 -12.19
C GLU A 66 12.27 0.95 -12.61
N MET A 67 11.61 2.11 -12.54
CA MET A 67 12.17 3.39 -12.94
C MET A 67 12.96 4.09 -11.84
N GLN A 68 12.94 3.61 -10.61
CA GLN A 68 13.52 4.30 -9.45
C GLN A 68 14.96 4.75 -9.69
N SER A 69 15.83 3.86 -10.18
CA SER A 69 17.23 4.19 -10.42
C SER A 69 17.41 5.28 -11.49
N ALA A 70 16.61 5.26 -12.55
CA ALA A 70 16.64 6.30 -13.59
C ALA A 70 16.19 7.65 -13.02
N ILE A 71 15.13 7.67 -12.21
CA ILE A 71 14.64 8.89 -11.54
C ILE A 71 15.71 9.45 -10.61
N GLU A 72 16.38 8.59 -9.83
CA GLU A 72 17.45 8.99 -8.91
C GLU A 72 18.66 9.62 -9.62
N ASP A 73 18.98 9.11 -10.82
CA ASP A 73 20.08 9.63 -11.63
C ASP A 73 19.69 10.94 -12.32
N ASP A 74 18.49 11.02 -12.89
CA ASP A 74 18.00 12.22 -13.60
C ASP A 74 17.89 13.44 -12.68
N PHE A 75 17.46 13.23 -11.43
CA PHE A 75 17.27 14.30 -10.44
C PHE A 75 18.44 14.46 -9.45
N ALA A 76 19.48 13.63 -9.56
CA ALA A 76 20.62 13.58 -8.62
C ALA A 76 20.17 13.42 -7.15
N VAL A 77 19.27 12.51 -6.89
CA VAL A 77 18.67 12.24 -5.58
C VAL A 77 18.79 10.77 -5.17
N GLU A 78 18.56 10.48 -3.90
CA GLU A 78 18.10 9.16 -3.44
C GLU A 78 16.59 9.27 -3.21
N LEU A 79 15.83 8.28 -3.65
CA LEU A 79 14.38 8.27 -3.59
C LEU A 79 13.90 7.11 -2.71
N GLN A 80 12.99 7.42 -1.80
CA GLN A 80 12.24 6.41 -1.07
C GLN A 80 10.78 6.50 -1.47
N LEU A 81 10.21 5.35 -1.79
CA LEU A 81 8.82 5.20 -2.21
C LEU A 81 8.07 4.36 -1.17
N PHE A 82 6.90 4.82 -0.79
CA PHE A 82 5.92 4.00 -0.09
C PHE A 82 4.62 4.02 -0.87
N ILE A 83 4.26 2.86 -1.40
CA ILE A 83 2.99 2.68 -2.10
C ILE A 83 1.94 2.35 -1.05
N GLY A 84 1.04 3.29 -0.80
CA GLY A 84 -0.08 3.13 0.12
C GLY A 84 -1.12 2.13 -0.39
N ASN A 85 -2.11 1.84 0.44
CA ASN A 85 -3.18 0.94 0.04
C ASN A 85 -4.15 1.60 -0.94
N ARG A 86 -4.93 0.77 -1.61
CA ARG A 86 -6.05 1.18 -2.46
C ARG A 86 -7.28 1.35 -1.57
N TRP A 87 -7.77 2.59 -1.43
CA TRP A 87 -8.92 2.91 -0.60
C TRP A 87 -10.14 3.28 -1.43
N ALA A 88 -11.31 2.79 -1.04
CA ALA A 88 -12.55 3.25 -1.62
C ALA A 88 -12.77 4.74 -1.31
N THR A 89 -13.33 5.50 -2.25
CA THR A 89 -13.64 6.93 -2.02
C THR A 89 -14.75 7.15 -1.00
N SER A 90 -15.49 6.08 -0.62
CA SER A 90 -16.45 6.06 0.48
C SER A 90 -15.81 5.91 1.86
N SER A 91 -14.55 5.46 1.93
CA SER A 91 -13.78 5.35 3.18
C SER A 91 -13.38 6.74 3.69
N PRO A 92 -12.96 6.89 4.96
CA PRO A 92 -12.50 8.16 5.54
C PRO A 92 -11.11 8.55 5.01
N VAL A 93 -11.02 8.79 3.69
CA VAL A 93 -9.80 9.05 2.93
C VAL A 93 -8.84 10.06 3.58
N PRO A 94 -9.29 11.23 4.10
CA PRO A 94 -8.37 12.18 4.74
C PRO A 94 -7.68 11.61 5.98
N LEU A 95 -8.38 10.76 6.75
CA LEU A 95 -7.83 10.10 7.94
C LEU A 95 -6.80 9.03 7.54
N LEU A 96 -7.14 8.20 6.55
CA LEU A 96 -6.27 7.15 6.02
C LEU A 96 -5.00 7.75 5.40
N TYR A 97 -5.12 8.83 4.64
CA TYR A 97 -3.98 9.58 4.12
C TYR A 97 -3.02 10.07 5.22
N GLN A 98 -3.56 10.63 6.32
CA GLN A 98 -2.73 11.10 7.43
C GLN A 98 -2.05 9.93 8.15
N ALA A 99 -2.74 8.81 8.31
CA ALA A 99 -2.20 7.60 8.93
C ALA A 99 -1.09 6.98 8.07
N GLU A 100 -1.27 6.83 6.76
CA GLU A 100 -0.22 6.35 5.85
C GLU A 100 0.99 7.29 5.81
N LYS A 101 0.76 8.60 5.80
CA LYS A 101 1.83 9.59 5.86
C LYS A 101 2.64 9.47 7.16
N ALA A 102 1.97 9.35 8.31
CA ALA A 102 2.64 9.18 9.60
C ALA A 102 3.42 7.85 9.64
N LEU A 103 2.82 6.78 9.14
CA LEU A 103 3.46 5.46 9.00
C LEU A 103 4.75 5.53 8.17
N PHE A 104 4.73 6.22 7.04
CA PHE A 104 5.91 6.38 6.18
C PHE A 104 7.00 7.21 6.86
N VAL A 105 6.64 8.31 7.52
CA VAL A 105 7.60 9.16 8.25
C VAL A 105 8.29 8.39 9.37
N GLU A 106 7.54 7.64 10.18
CA GLU A 106 8.09 6.80 11.24
C GLU A 106 9.00 5.70 10.67
N TYR A 107 8.58 5.07 9.59
CA TYR A 107 9.42 4.10 8.90
C TYR A 107 10.76 4.69 8.45
N LEU A 108 10.74 5.88 7.84
CA LEU A 108 11.95 6.58 7.40
C LEU A 108 12.91 6.93 8.55
N MET A 109 12.35 7.29 9.72
CA MET A 109 13.17 7.66 10.88
C MET A 109 13.84 6.45 11.55
N HIS A 110 13.24 5.28 11.49
CA HIS A 110 13.69 4.10 12.24
C HIS A 110 14.26 2.99 11.36
N SER A 111 14.04 3.05 10.05
CA SER A 111 14.60 2.05 9.12
C SER A 111 15.92 2.52 8.55
N HIS A 112 16.94 1.67 8.70
CA HIS A 112 18.25 1.87 8.06
C HIS A 112 18.27 1.42 6.59
N LYS A 113 17.23 0.74 6.15
CA LYS A 113 17.10 0.28 4.75
C LYS A 113 16.35 1.31 3.94
N ARG A 114 17.04 1.91 3.00
CA ARG A 114 16.44 2.77 1.98
C ARG A 114 15.97 1.87 0.83
N SER A 115 14.80 1.27 0.97
CA SER A 115 14.17 0.47 -0.06
C SER A 115 12.75 0.95 -0.27
N SER A 116 12.33 0.99 -1.52
CA SER A 116 10.93 1.26 -1.84
C SER A 116 10.05 0.12 -1.35
N LEU A 117 8.92 0.45 -0.78
CA LEU A 117 8.07 -0.48 -0.04
C LEU A 117 6.62 -0.40 -0.48
N GLU A 118 6.00 -1.55 -0.51
CA GLU A 118 4.57 -1.72 -0.60
C GLU A 118 3.90 -1.61 0.78
N PHE A 119 2.59 -1.52 0.80
CA PHE A 119 1.79 -1.26 1.99
C PHE A 119 1.98 -2.31 3.10
N ALA A 120 1.80 -3.60 2.79
CA ALA A 120 1.81 -4.65 3.80
C ALA A 120 3.14 -4.79 4.55
N PRO A 121 4.32 -4.76 3.92
CA PRO A 121 5.59 -4.76 4.63
C PRO A 121 5.75 -3.62 5.64
N VAL A 122 5.31 -2.41 5.30
CA VAL A 122 5.40 -1.24 6.20
C VAL A 122 4.41 -1.37 7.36
N MET A 123 3.20 -1.85 7.10
CA MET A 123 2.21 -2.14 8.14
C MET A 123 2.71 -3.22 9.12
N LEU A 124 3.28 -4.32 8.61
CA LEU A 124 3.85 -5.38 9.44
C LEU A 124 5.00 -4.85 10.32
N TRP A 125 5.86 -4.00 9.75
CA TRP A 125 6.90 -3.32 10.51
C TRP A 125 6.31 -2.45 11.62
N ALA A 126 5.26 -1.67 11.35
CA ALA A 126 4.62 -0.82 12.34
C ALA A 126 3.97 -1.62 13.48
N ILE A 127 3.30 -2.72 13.15
CA ILE A 127 2.72 -3.65 14.15
C ILE A 127 3.83 -4.21 15.06
N ALA A 128 4.95 -4.63 14.48
CA ALA A 128 6.05 -5.23 15.21
C ALA A 128 6.78 -4.25 16.13
N ASN A 129 6.85 -2.97 15.78
CA ASN A 129 7.60 -1.94 16.52
C ASN A 129 6.71 -1.07 17.42
N ALA A 130 5.41 -1.04 17.22
CA ALA A 130 4.43 -0.25 17.98
C ALA A 130 4.79 1.26 18.11
N LEU A 131 5.45 1.82 17.07
CA LEU A 131 5.96 3.21 17.08
C LEU A 131 4.96 4.22 16.52
N VAL A 132 3.91 3.76 15.85
CA VAL A 132 2.92 4.63 15.19
C VAL A 132 1.52 4.11 15.45
N ASP A 133 0.56 5.01 15.57
CA ASP A 133 -0.85 4.65 15.66
C ASP A 133 -1.38 4.19 14.29
N ILE A 134 -1.62 2.90 14.19
CA ILE A 134 -2.21 2.26 13.00
C ILE A 134 -3.73 2.08 13.12
N ALA A 135 -4.35 2.52 14.21
CA ALA A 135 -5.77 2.28 14.46
C ALA A 135 -6.66 2.75 13.30
N PRO A 136 -6.49 3.94 12.69
CA PRO A 136 -7.34 4.37 11.58
C PRO A 136 -7.32 3.41 10.40
N ILE A 137 -6.15 2.85 10.09
CA ILE A 137 -5.98 1.88 9.02
C ILE A 137 -6.55 0.52 9.44
N ALA A 138 -6.25 0.07 10.65
CA ALA A 138 -6.71 -1.21 11.15
C ALA A 138 -8.24 -1.25 11.26
N ASP A 139 -8.88 -0.18 11.73
CA ASP A 139 -10.34 -0.09 11.86
C ASP A 139 -11.04 -0.16 10.50
N GLU A 140 -10.49 0.46 9.46
CA GLU A 140 -11.02 0.35 8.11
C GLU A 140 -10.93 -1.10 7.58
N PHE A 141 -9.79 -1.77 7.79
CA PHE A 141 -9.65 -3.19 7.43
C PHE A 141 -10.57 -4.08 8.24
N ILE A 142 -10.78 -3.80 9.54
CA ILE A 142 -11.69 -4.57 10.40
C ILE A 142 -13.09 -4.60 9.81
N LEU A 143 -13.59 -3.48 9.29
CA LEU A 143 -14.86 -3.44 8.60
C LEU A 143 -14.88 -4.32 7.35
N LEU A 144 -13.84 -4.23 6.50
CA LEU A 144 -13.72 -5.02 5.28
C LEU A 144 -13.54 -6.52 5.56
N LEU A 145 -12.89 -6.88 6.67
CA LEU A 145 -12.63 -8.26 7.08
C LEU A 145 -13.76 -8.88 7.91
N SER A 146 -14.84 -8.15 8.19
CA SER A 146 -15.91 -8.62 9.10
C SER A 146 -16.80 -9.71 8.51
N GLU A 147 -16.84 -9.86 7.18
CA GLU A 147 -17.64 -10.88 6.49
C GLU A 147 -17.09 -12.30 6.77
N ASP A 148 -17.97 -13.23 7.13
CA ASP A 148 -17.58 -14.62 7.45
C ASP A 148 -16.85 -15.31 6.28
N GLU A 149 -17.28 -15.05 5.06
CA GLU A 149 -16.62 -15.55 3.83
C GLU A 149 -15.17 -15.10 3.71
N VAL A 150 -14.87 -13.86 4.12
CA VAL A 150 -13.52 -13.30 4.10
C VAL A 150 -12.65 -13.90 5.20
N LYS A 151 -13.21 -14.09 6.41
CA LYS A 151 -12.52 -14.75 7.52
C LYS A 151 -12.12 -16.18 7.15
N GLU A 152 -13.09 -16.97 6.65
CA GLU A 152 -12.83 -18.33 6.18
C GLU A 152 -11.75 -18.39 5.09
N LEU A 153 -11.76 -17.44 4.15
CA LEU A 153 -10.76 -17.34 3.09
C LEU A 153 -9.36 -17.15 3.65
N ILE A 154 -9.18 -16.14 4.53
CA ILE A 154 -7.88 -15.79 5.10
C ILE A 154 -7.37 -16.95 5.98
N GLU A 155 -8.20 -17.50 6.85
CA GLU A 155 -7.84 -18.61 7.73
C GLU A 155 -7.46 -19.87 6.93
N ALA A 156 -8.22 -20.22 5.89
CA ALA A 156 -7.91 -21.37 5.06
C ALA A 156 -6.61 -21.20 4.28
N LEU A 157 -6.33 -20.00 3.76
CA LEU A 157 -5.07 -19.70 3.08
C LEU A 157 -3.90 -19.67 4.06
N TRP A 158 -4.09 -19.12 5.26
CA TRP A 158 -3.08 -19.10 6.32
C TRP A 158 -2.65 -20.51 6.71
N ASP A 159 -3.60 -21.37 7.05
CA ASP A 159 -3.35 -22.77 7.42
C ASP A 159 -2.77 -23.61 6.27
N ALA A 160 -3.09 -23.24 5.04
CA ALA A 160 -2.53 -23.84 3.84
C ALA A 160 -1.17 -23.23 3.42
N HIS A 161 -0.59 -22.30 4.21
CA HIS A 161 0.65 -21.58 3.88
C HIS A 161 0.61 -20.92 2.50
N GLY A 162 -0.50 -20.27 2.16
CA GLY A 162 -0.73 -19.60 0.89
C GLY A 162 -1.03 -20.54 -0.29
N ASN A 163 -1.14 -21.87 -0.06
CA ASN A 163 -1.41 -22.85 -1.12
C ASN A 163 -2.90 -22.86 -1.46
N VAL A 164 -3.26 -22.24 -2.59
CA VAL A 164 -4.66 -22.13 -3.05
C VAL A 164 -5.33 -23.47 -3.23
N SER A 165 -4.62 -24.50 -3.71
CA SER A 165 -5.20 -25.84 -3.93
C SER A 165 -5.53 -26.55 -2.60
N LYS A 166 -4.65 -26.41 -1.60
CA LYS A 166 -4.92 -26.96 -0.25
C LYS A 166 -6.05 -26.18 0.45
N ALA A 167 -6.06 -24.86 0.32
CA ALA A 167 -7.11 -24.01 0.89
C ALA A 167 -8.49 -24.35 0.25
N SER A 168 -8.56 -24.56 -1.07
CA SER A 168 -9.81 -24.93 -1.73
C SER A 168 -10.35 -26.30 -1.26
N GLN A 169 -9.46 -27.27 -1.03
CA GLN A 169 -9.85 -28.57 -0.44
C GLN A 169 -10.39 -28.41 0.99
N LYS A 170 -9.72 -27.55 1.81
CA LYS A 170 -10.16 -27.29 3.18
C LYS A 170 -11.55 -26.65 3.25
N LEU A 171 -11.85 -25.74 2.32
CA LEU A 171 -13.15 -25.06 2.22
C LEU A 171 -14.19 -25.85 1.43
N PHE A 172 -13.87 -27.05 0.94
CA PHE A 172 -14.74 -27.84 0.05
C PHE A 172 -15.20 -27.05 -1.18
N LEU A 173 -14.33 -26.16 -1.70
CA LEU A 173 -14.60 -25.33 -2.88
C LEU A 173 -13.82 -25.82 -4.09
N HIS A 174 -14.40 -25.59 -5.28
CA HIS A 174 -13.62 -25.72 -6.51
C HIS A 174 -12.55 -24.63 -6.57
N ARG A 175 -11.36 -24.93 -7.10
CA ARG A 175 -10.24 -23.99 -7.20
C ARG A 175 -10.62 -22.65 -7.85
N ASN A 176 -11.45 -22.69 -8.88
CA ASN A 176 -11.90 -21.47 -9.58
C ASN A 176 -12.80 -20.60 -8.69
N THR A 177 -13.63 -21.22 -7.86
CA THR A 177 -14.48 -20.50 -6.90
C THR A 177 -13.61 -19.80 -5.84
N LEU A 178 -12.60 -20.50 -5.32
CA LEU A 178 -11.66 -19.89 -4.38
C LEU A 178 -10.85 -18.77 -5.05
N GLN A 179 -10.42 -18.97 -6.31
CA GLN A 179 -9.73 -17.91 -7.05
C GLN A 179 -10.61 -16.66 -7.20
N TYR A 180 -11.88 -16.81 -7.54
CA TYR A 180 -12.84 -15.70 -7.61
C TYR A 180 -12.97 -14.97 -6.27
N ARG A 181 -13.03 -15.70 -5.13
CA ARG A 181 -13.06 -15.09 -3.79
C ARG A 181 -11.77 -14.31 -3.50
N ILE A 182 -10.61 -14.83 -3.87
CA ILE A 182 -9.30 -14.15 -3.73
C ILE A 182 -9.29 -12.85 -4.55
N ASP A 183 -9.72 -12.91 -5.80
CA ASP A 183 -9.69 -11.73 -6.67
C ASP A 183 -10.69 -10.66 -6.18
N ARG A 184 -11.89 -11.06 -5.75
CA ARG A 184 -12.87 -10.17 -5.12
C ARG A 184 -12.33 -9.52 -3.83
N PHE A 185 -11.66 -10.31 -2.99
CA PHE A 185 -11.00 -9.79 -1.79
C PHE A 185 -9.95 -8.72 -2.13
N ALA A 186 -9.09 -8.99 -3.13
CA ALA A 186 -8.08 -8.03 -3.56
C ALA A 186 -8.71 -6.74 -4.14
N GLU A 187 -9.83 -6.85 -4.85
CA GLU A 187 -10.59 -5.69 -5.34
C GLU A 187 -11.14 -4.83 -4.20
N GLN A 188 -11.67 -5.47 -3.15
CA GLN A 188 -12.31 -4.78 -2.02
C GLN A 188 -11.30 -4.17 -1.05
N THR A 189 -10.19 -4.87 -0.79
CA THR A 189 -9.25 -4.51 0.28
C THR A 189 -7.94 -3.89 -0.20
N GLY A 190 -7.60 -4.05 -1.47
CA GLY A 190 -6.27 -3.72 -1.99
C GLY A 190 -5.17 -4.74 -1.65
N LEU A 191 -5.46 -5.75 -0.82
CA LEU A 191 -4.49 -6.78 -0.41
C LEU A 191 -4.56 -7.99 -1.34
N ASN A 192 -3.40 -8.50 -1.75
CA ASN A 192 -3.28 -9.73 -2.52
C ASN A 192 -2.85 -10.89 -1.62
N VAL A 193 -3.80 -11.67 -1.11
CA VAL A 193 -3.52 -12.80 -0.19
C VAL A 193 -2.71 -13.96 -0.81
N LYS A 194 -2.30 -13.86 -2.07
CA LYS A 194 -1.26 -14.71 -2.66
C LYS A 194 0.15 -14.26 -2.25
N SER A 195 0.32 -12.99 -1.87
CA SER A 195 1.51 -12.47 -1.24
C SER A 195 1.52 -12.89 0.24
N MET A 196 2.63 -13.43 0.72
CA MET A 196 2.76 -13.80 2.14
C MET A 196 2.68 -12.59 3.07
N ASN A 197 3.16 -11.42 2.65
CA ASN A 197 3.07 -10.20 3.45
C ASN A 197 1.61 -9.77 3.63
N ASP A 198 0.83 -9.76 2.55
CA ASP A 198 -0.58 -9.35 2.58
C ASP A 198 -1.42 -10.38 3.34
N LEU A 199 -1.15 -11.68 3.15
CA LEU A 199 -1.81 -12.74 3.89
C LEU A 199 -1.50 -12.64 5.40
N THR A 200 -0.24 -12.39 5.77
CA THR A 200 0.16 -12.20 7.17
C THR A 200 -0.53 -10.98 7.77
N LEU A 201 -0.56 -9.86 7.05
CA LEU A 201 -1.25 -8.65 7.50
C LEU A 201 -2.74 -8.92 7.71
N GLY A 202 -3.42 -9.51 6.73
CA GLY A 202 -4.84 -9.86 6.82
C GLY A 202 -5.14 -10.78 8.01
N HIS A 203 -4.32 -11.80 8.22
CA HIS A 203 -4.46 -12.72 9.35
C HIS A 203 -4.26 -12.02 10.71
N LEU A 204 -3.23 -11.18 10.86
CA LEU A 204 -3.00 -10.43 12.10
C LEU A 204 -4.13 -9.45 12.42
N LEU A 205 -4.68 -8.78 11.40
CA LEU A 205 -5.82 -7.87 11.59
C LEU A 205 -7.09 -8.62 12.02
N LEU A 206 -7.33 -9.84 11.50
CA LEU A 206 -8.42 -10.70 11.95
C LEU A 206 -8.27 -11.11 13.42
N GLN A 207 -7.07 -11.47 13.85
CA GLN A 207 -6.82 -11.84 15.26
C GLN A 207 -7.09 -10.65 16.20
N LYS A 208 -6.81 -9.43 15.76
CA LYS A 208 -7.07 -8.21 16.55
C LYS A 208 -8.58 -7.97 16.80
N GLN A 209 -9.47 -8.47 15.93
CA GLN A 209 -10.93 -8.41 16.15
C GLN A 209 -11.43 -9.31 17.29
N SER A 210 -10.66 -10.33 17.64
CA SER A 210 -11.07 -11.38 18.57
C SER A 210 -10.79 -11.04 20.03
N TYR A 211 -10.24 -9.85 20.30
CA TYR A 211 -9.95 -9.29 21.62
C TYR A 211 -10.64 -7.94 21.82
#